data_d19c0cd50128367c6ef43d7ab291a93f
#
_entry.id   d19c0cd50128367c6ef43d7ab291a93f
#
_cell.length_a   1.000
_cell.length_b   1.000
_cell.length_c   1.000
_cell.angle_alpha   90.00
_cell.angle_beta   90.00
_cell.angle_gamma   90.00
#
_symmetry.space_group_name_H-M   'P 1'
#
loop_
_entity.id
_entity.type
_entity.pdbx_description
1 polymer ?
#
loop_
_entity_poly.entity_id
_entity_poly.type
_entity_poly.pdbx_seq_one_letter_code
_entity_poly.pdbx_strand_id
1 'polypeptide(L)'
;MRKLFKNMLPYWHIIVVIFLLLGVQAYCDLSLPQYTSDIIDVGIQNKGIKHILPEKMPEEEYQLAELFMTDGEKDTFEAVYEKKDDTYVCTADKETLETLDDELLTPIVLTYRMANMSETDFKNTIAEALEQNPQNQITKESLDEMSIEEIGQMMQMELTTYEAENDDGEMVTYVDMRPMMKQLIASGAMTQDGIAQSREYMENMIDSVGSSTLHAMGTAYATSCDEKAGLDVEHIQKNYLWSEGGKMAAMSLLMLAVAVVVG
;
A
#
# COMPACT_ATOMS: atom_id res chain seq x y z
N MET A 1 43.18 -21.09 -35.44
CA MET A 1 42.61 -20.98 -34.07
C MET A 1 43.56 -21.53 -32.98
N ARG A 2 44.16 -22.69 -33.11
CA ARG A 2 45.05 -23.29 -32.07
C ARG A 2 46.29 -22.43 -31.69
N LYS A 3 46.86 -21.64 -32.64
CA LYS A 3 48.01 -20.73 -32.38
C LYS A 3 47.60 -19.46 -31.61
N LEU A 4 46.40 -18.95 -31.81
CA LEU A 4 45.85 -17.81 -31.06
C LEU A 4 45.66 -18.16 -29.58
N PHE A 5 45.04 -19.31 -29.28
CA PHE A 5 44.88 -19.80 -27.92
C PHE A 5 46.20 -20.00 -27.17
N LYS A 6 47.22 -20.48 -27.84
CA LYS A 6 48.55 -20.71 -27.23
C LYS A 6 49.27 -19.42 -26.84
N ASN A 7 49.02 -18.32 -27.57
CA ASN A 7 49.58 -17.00 -27.24
C ASN A 7 48.76 -16.26 -26.18
N MET A 8 47.50 -16.65 -25.92
CA MET A 8 46.65 -16.08 -24.84
C MET A 8 46.89 -16.74 -23.50
N LEU A 9 47.41 -17.97 -23.44
CA LEU A 9 47.66 -18.72 -22.21
C LEU A 9 48.50 -17.95 -21.16
N PRO A 10 49.57 -17.20 -21.49
CA PRO A 10 50.31 -16.46 -20.48
C PRO A 10 49.52 -15.29 -19.86
N TYR A 11 48.46 -14.83 -20.51
CA TYR A 11 47.62 -13.70 -20.08
C TYR A 11 46.28 -14.12 -19.45
N TRP A 12 46.16 -15.41 -19.07
CA TRP A 12 44.90 -15.95 -18.56
C TRP A 12 44.36 -15.17 -17.33
N HIS A 13 45.26 -14.61 -16.49
CA HIS A 13 44.87 -13.76 -15.34
C HIS A 13 44.13 -12.50 -15.80
N ILE A 14 44.58 -11.86 -16.87
CA ILE A 14 43.94 -10.67 -17.45
C ILE A 14 42.57 -11.04 -18.00
N ILE A 15 42.47 -12.19 -18.68
CA ILE A 15 41.19 -12.69 -19.20
C ILE A 15 40.19 -12.93 -18.06
N VAL A 16 40.61 -13.54 -16.95
CA VAL A 16 39.77 -13.77 -15.78
C VAL A 16 39.32 -12.43 -15.18
N VAL A 17 40.24 -11.46 -15.05
CA VAL A 17 39.89 -10.12 -14.53
C VAL A 17 38.86 -9.44 -15.44
N ILE A 18 39.03 -9.50 -16.76
CA ILE A 18 38.04 -8.92 -17.70
C ILE A 18 36.68 -9.60 -17.54
N PHE A 19 36.64 -10.94 -17.45
CA PHE A 19 35.36 -11.65 -17.22
C PHE A 19 34.68 -11.24 -15.91
N LEU A 20 35.45 -11.06 -14.84
CA LEU A 20 34.91 -10.58 -13.57
C LEU A 20 34.37 -9.15 -13.69
N LEU A 21 35.12 -8.25 -14.37
CA LEU A 21 34.68 -6.88 -14.60
C LEU A 21 33.41 -6.81 -15.45
N LEU A 22 33.34 -7.62 -16.52
CA LEU A 22 32.11 -7.75 -17.33
C LEU A 22 30.93 -8.29 -16.52
N GLY A 23 31.17 -9.23 -15.60
CA GLY A 23 30.15 -9.71 -14.67
C GLY A 23 29.64 -8.59 -13.74
N VAL A 24 30.54 -7.78 -13.20
CA VAL A 24 30.16 -6.59 -12.38
C VAL A 24 29.38 -5.59 -13.23
N GLN A 25 29.85 -5.33 -14.47
CA GLN A 25 29.13 -4.42 -15.37
C GLN A 25 27.70 -4.93 -15.66
N ALA A 26 27.56 -6.20 -16.02
CA ALA A 26 26.24 -6.79 -16.26
C ALA A 26 25.32 -6.71 -15.01
N TYR A 27 25.86 -6.91 -13.81
CA TYR A 27 25.11 -6.74 -12.55
C TYR A 27 24.64 -5.30 -12.37
N CYS A 28 25.52 -4.31 -12.62
CA CYS A 28 25.14 -2.89 -12.52
C CYS A 28 24.08 -2.53 -13.55
N ASP A 29 24.21 -2.98 -14.80
CA ASP A 29 23.26 -2.72 -15.89
C ASP A 29 21.85 -3.27 -15.56
N LEU A 30 21.76 -4.42 -14.88
CA LEU A 30 20.50 -5.03 -14.46
C LEU A 30 19.92 -4.38 -13.19
N SER A 31 20.76 -3.86 -12.30
CA SER A 31 20.33 -3.28 -11.03
C SER A 31 19.89 -1.81 -11.15
N LEU A 32 20.46 -1.03 -12.07
CA LEU A 32 20.13 0.40 -12.24
C LEU A 32 18.65 0.65 -12.56
N PRO A 33 17.98 -0.09 -13.48
CA PRO A 33 16.55 0.06 -13.70
C PRO A 33 15.70 -0.23 -12.46
N GLN A 34 16.10 -1.20 -11.64
CA GLN A 34 15.41 -1.54 -10.40
C GLN A 34 15.49 -0.37 -9.38
N TYR A 35 16.68 0.20 -9.17
CA TYR A 35 16.79 1.39 -8.30
C TYR A 35 15.96 2.57 -8.82
N THR A 36 15.84 2.72 -10.14
CA THR A 36 15.01 3.77 -10.74
C THR A 36 13.54 3.52 -10.45
N SER A 37 13.06 2.28 -10.59
CA SER A 37 11.69 1.88 -10.23
C SER A 37 11.43 2.11 -8.74
N ASP A 38 12.33 1.63 -7.87
CA ASP A 38 12.21 1.80 -6.42
C ASP A 38 12.14 3.28 -6.00
N ILE A 39 12.92 4.16 -6.63
CA ILE A 39 12.86 5.60 -6.39
C ILE A 39 11.50 6.18 -6.79
N ILE A 40 10.93 5.75 -7.91
CA ILE A 40 9.64 6.25 -8.39
C ILE A 40 8.51 5.64 -7.57
N ASP A 41 8.44 4.32 -7.49
CA ASP A 41 7.30 3.61 -6.93
C ASP A 41 7.25 3.75 -5.39
N VAL A 42 8.36 3.44 -4.71
CA VAL A 42 8.42 3.54 -3.25
C VAL A 42 8.75 4.96 -2.81
N GLY A 43 9.78 5.58 -3.42
CA GLY A 43 10.27 6.89 -2.96
C GLY A 43 9.32 8.04 -3.25
N ILE A 44 8.74 8.11 -4.44
CA ILE A 44 7.91 9.24 -4.86
C ILE A 44 6.43 8.93 -4.63
N GLN A 45 5.92 7.81 -5.16
CA GLN A 45 4.50 7.49 -5.09
C GLN A 45 4.07 7.09 -3.67
N ASN A 46 4.87 6.25 -2.99
CA ASN A 46 4.54 5.73 -1.66
C ASN A 46 5.27 6.47 -0.52
N LYS A 47 5.79 7.69 -0.77
CA LYS A 47 6.46 8.54 0.24
C LYS A 47 7.58 7.82 1.04
N GLY A 48 8.27 6.87 0.43
CA GLY A 48 9.33 6.09 1.05
C GLY A 48 8.85 4.89 1.89
N ILE A 49 7.56 4.64 1.97
CA ILE A 49 6.95 3.52 2.68
C ILE A 49 6.84 2.33 1.72
N LYS A 50 7.39 1.20 2.14
CA LYS A 50 7.51 0.00 1.29
C LYS A 50 6.43 -1.04 1.61
N HIS A 51 6.04 -1.14 2.86
CA HIS A 51 5.15 -2.18 3.37
C HIS A 51 3.74 -1.63 3.60
N ILE A 52 2.74 -2.50 3.50
CA ILE A 52 1.33 -2.14 3.73
C ILE A 52 0.98 -1.99 5.20
N LEU A 53 1.81 -2.55 6.09
CA LEU A 53 1.65 -2.42 7.52
C LEU A 53 2.37 -1.16 8.02
N PRO A 54 1.67 -0.23 8.70
CA PRO A 54 2.27 0.99 9.23
C PRO A 54 3.30 0.68 10.33
N GLU A 55 4.34 1.51 10.42
CA GLU A 55 5.32 1.45 11.52
C GLU A 55 4.66 1.77 12.86
N LYS A 56 3.71 2.73 12.82
CA LYS A 56 2.89 3.11 13.98
C LYS A 56 1.46 3.39 13.57
N MET A 57 0.53 3.10 14.48
CA MET A 57 -0.86 3.50 14.32
C MET A 57 -1.51 3.88 15.65
N PRO A 58 -2.45 4.87 15.67
CA PRO A 58 -3.29 5.14 16.82
C PRO A 58 -4.17 3.92 17.17
N GLU A 59 -4.59 3.81 18.42
CA GLU A 59 -5.45 2.71 18.88
C GLU A 59 -6.75 2.60 18.08
N GLU A 60 -7.34 3.73 17.70
CA GLU A 60 -8.56 3.75 16.88
C GLU A 60 -8.34 3.12 15.50
N GLU A 61 -7.24 3.49 14.82
CA GLU A 61 -6.88 2.94 13.51
C GLU A 61 -6.56 1.44 13.61
N TYR A 62 -5.90 1.01 14.69
CA TYR A 62 -5.65 -0.40 14.96
C TYR A 62 -6.94 -1.22 15.00
N GLN A 63 -7.94 -0.75 15.77
CA GLN A 63 -9.25 -1.41 15.87
C GLN A 63 -10.03 -1.40 14.54
N LEU A 64 -9.86 -0.35 13.72
CA LEU A 64 -10.50 -0.25 12.42
C LEU A 64 -9.83 -1.14 11.36
N ALA A 65 -8.52 -1.40 11.48
CA ALA A 65 -7.80 -2.31 10.60
C ALA A 65 -8.31 -3.77 10.73
N GLU A 66 -8.70 -4.18 11.93
CA GLU A 66 -9.16 -5.55 12.21
C GLU A 66 -10.57 -5.86 11.67
N LEU A 67 -11.35 -4.83 11.26
CA LEU A 67 -12.76 -4.99 10.91
C LEU A 67 -13.02 -6.02 9.81
N PHE A 68 -12.11 -6.11 8.86
CA PHE A 68 -12.24 -6.97 7.68
C PHE A 68 -11.31 -8.18 7.71
N MET A 69 -10.59 -8.40 8.82
CA MET A 69 -9.71 -9.54 9.00
C MET A 69 -10.46 -10.79 9.45
N THR A 70 -10.07 -11.94 8.96
CA THR A 70 -10.43 -13.24 9.53
C THR A 70 -9.75 -13.43 10.88
N ASP A 71 -10.20 -14.40 11.68
CA ASP A 71 -9.59 -14.68 12.99
C ASP A 71 -8.09 -15.01 12.87
N GLY A 72 -7.69 -15.78 11.84
CA GLY A 72 -6.28 -16.10 11.60
C GLY A 72 -5.43 -14.88 11.20
N GLU A 73 -5.98 -13.98 10.37
CA GLU A 73 -5.30 -12.74 10.00
C GLU A 73 -5.18 -11.79 11.20
N LYS A 74 -6.18 -11.74 12.10
CA LYS A 74 -6.10 -10.99 13.35
C LYS A 74 -5.00 -11.51 14.24
N ASP A 75 -4.93 -12.81 14.46
CA ASP A 75 -3.87 -13.42 15.27
C ASP A 75 -2.48 -13.07 14.70
N THR A 76 -2.33 -13.09 13.38
CA THR A 76 -1.09 -12.74 12.70
C THR A 76 -0.77 -11.24 12.83
N PHE A 77 -1.77 -10.38 12.66
CA PHE A 77 -1.66 -8.92 12.78
C PHE A 77 -1.33 -8.51 14.22
N GLU A 78 -2.03 -9.06 15.22
CA GLU A 78 -1.79 -8.80 16.64
C GLU A 78 -0.38 -9.23 17.07
N ALA A 79 0.13 -10.34 16.53
CA ALA A 79 1.46 -10.87 16.88
C ALA A 79 2.62 -9.93 16.53
N VAL A 80 2.43 -9.02 15.58
CA VAL A 80 3.49 -8.10 15.11
C VAL A 80 3.35 -6.67 15.64
N TYR A 81 2.33 -6.38 16.43
CA TYR A 81 2.14 -5.07 17.04
C TYR A 81 2.25 -5.10 18.56
N GLU A 82 2.97 -4.15 19.11
CA GLU A 82 3.04 -3.90 20.55
C GLU A 82 2.41 -2.56 20.90
N LYS A 83 1.51 -2.56 21.90
CA LYS A 83 0.93 -1.31 22.41
C LYS A 83 1.97 -0.54 23.22
N LYS A 84 2.23 0.71 22.82
CA LYS A 84 3.09 1.66 23.52
C LYS A 84 2.32 2.96 23.70
N ASP A 85 1.95 3.27 24.94
CA ASP A 85 1.07 4.37 25.29
C ASP A 85 -0.28 4.30 24.52
N ASP A 86 -0.62 5.32 23.76
CA ASP A 86 -1.87 5.39 22.96
C ASP A 86 -1.66 4.94 21.49
N THR A 87 -0.52 4.30 21.19
CA THR A 87 -0.20 3.84 19.82
C THR A 87 0.22 2.39 19.81
N TYR A 88 0.02 1.74 18.67
CA TYR A 88 0.56 0.43 18.36
C TYR A 88 1.79 0.60 17.46
N VAL A 89 2.87 -0.11 17.78
CA VAL A 89 4.14 -0.05 17.05
C VAL A 89 4.43 -1.41 16.46
N CYS A 90 4.70 -1.45 15.17
CA CYS A 90 5.10 -2.66 14.48
C CYS A 90 6.49 -3.12 14.93
N THR A 91 6.63 -4.41 15.25
CA THR A 91 7.88 -5.03 15.73
C THR A 91 8.38 -6.11 14.76
N ALA A 92 7.68 -6.31 13.64
CA ALA A 92 8.07 -7.28 12.62
C ALA A 92 9.40 -6.89 11.97
N ASP A 93 10.22 -7.89 11.67
CA ASP A 93 11.38 -7.70 10.83
C ASP A 93 10.99 -7.62 9.34
N LYS A 94 11.96 -7.25 8.51
CA LYS A 94 11.73 -7.03 7.08
C LYS A 94 11.22 -8.28 6.35
N GLU A 95 11.71 -9.47 6.68
CA GLU A 95 11.32 -10.72 6.04
C GLU A 95 9.87 -11.08 6.41
N THR A 96 9.50 -10.86 7.66
CA THR A 96 8.12 -11.01 8.14
C THR A 96 7.19 -10.02 7.43
N LEU A 97 7.57 -8.74 7.31
CA LEU A 97 6.77 -7.73 6.63
C LEU A 97 6.53 -8.08 5.15
N GLU A 98 7.56 -8.57 4.43
CA GLU A 98 7.41 -9.03 3.04
C GLU A 98 6.39 -10.17 2.89
N THR A 99 6.28 -11.05 3.89
CA THR A 99 5.27 -12.12 3.91
C THR A 99 3.88 -11.58 4.22
N LEU A 100 3.79 -10.66 5.19
CA LEU A 100 2.53 -10.06 5.62
C LEU A 100 1.94 -9.09 4.58
N ASP A 101 2.78 -8.51 3.73
CA ASP A 101 2.33 -7.67 2.60
C ASP A 101 1.39 -8.44 1.66
N ASP A 102 1.62 -9.74 1.46
CA ASP A 102 0.74 -10.58 0.64
C ASP A 102 -0.45 -11.12 1.45
N GLU A 103 -0.21 -11.56 2.70
CA GLU A 103 -1.22 -12.22 3.54
C GLU A 103 -2.33 -11.25 3.98
N LEU A 104 -1.95 -10.00 4.34
CA LEU A 104 -2.88 -8.99 4.86
C LEU A 104 -3.33 -7.97 3.80
N LEU A 105 -2.97 -8.14 2.52
CA LEU A 105 -3.28 -7.19 1.45
C LEU A 105 -4.80 -6.95 1.34
N THR A 106 -5.58 -8.00 1.25
CA THR A 106 -7.03 -7.90 1.08
C THR A 106 -7.72 -7.11 2.19
N PRO A 107 -7.56 -7.43 3.49
CA PRO A 107 -8.23 -6.69 4.55
C PRO A 107 -7.70 -5.25 4.69
N ILE A 108 -6.42 -5.01 4.49
CA ILE A 108 -5.84 -3.65 4.56
C ILE A 108 -6.37 -2.77 3.41
N VAL A 109 -6.39 -3.27 2.18
CA VAL A 109 -6.93 -2.53 1.04
C VAL A 109 -8.42 -2.26 1.20
N LEU A 110 -9.18 -3.23 1.73
CA LEU A 110 -10.59 -3.04 2.02
C LEU A 110 -10.80 -1.95 3.09
N THR A 111 -10.00 -1.96 4.15
CA THR A 111 -9.97 -0.92 5.18
C THR A 111 -9.66 0.46 4.58
N TYR A 112 -8.65 0.54 3.72
CA TYR A 112 -8.29 1.78 3.01
C TYR A 112 -9.44 2.30 2.16
N ARG A 113 -10.08 1.45 1.36
CA ARG A 113 -11.19 1.85 0.50
C ARG A 113 -12.41 2.32 1.28
N MET A 114 -12.70 1.67 2.39
CA MET A 114 -13.79 2.10 3.28
C MET A 114 -13.49 3.41 4.00
N ALA A 115 -12.21 3.73 4.20
CA ALA A 115 -11.78 5.01 4.76
C ALA A 115 -11.85 6.16 3.74
N ASN A 116 -11.75 5.84 2.44
CA ASN A 116 -11.56 6.81 1.36
C ASN A 116 -12.62 6.62 0.26
N MET A 117 -13.88 6.46 0.65
CA MET A 117 -14.98 6.33 -0.32
C MET A 117 -15.40 7.72 -0.80
N SER A 118 -15.42 7.94 -2.12
CA SER A 118 -15.92 9.22 -2.65
C SER A 118 -17.40 9.42 -2.28
N GLU A 119 -17.84 10.67 -2.13
CA GLU A 119 -19.25 10.99 -1.86
C GLU A 119 -20.18 10.33 -2.88
N THR A 120 -19.78 10.32 -4.16
CA THR A 120 -20.57 9.71 -5.25
C THR A 120 -20.67 8.21 -5.07
N ASP A 121 -19.56 7.51 -4.76
CA ASP A 121 -19.56 6.07 -4.54
C ASP A 121 -20.33 5.70 -3.28
N PHE A 122 -20.21 6.51 -2.22
CA PHE A 122 -21.00 6.35 -1.01
C PHE A 122 -22.50 6.41 -1.30
N LYS A 123 -22.96 7.46 -1.99
CA LYS A 123 -24.39 7.62 -2.35
C LYS A 123 -24.88 6.48 -3.23
N ASN A 124 -24.07 6.02 -4.19
CA ASN A 124 -24.40 4.85 -5.01
C ASN A 124 -24.52 3.57 -4.16
N THR A 125 -23.57 3.32 -3.26
CA THR A 125 -23.59 2.15 -2.36
C THR A 125 -24.83 2.15 -1.48
N ILE A 126 -25.21 3.31 -0.92
CA ILE A 126 -26.41 3.44 -0.10
C ILE A 126 -27.68 3.24 -0.95
N ALA A 127 -27.72 3.80 -2.16
CA ALA A 127 -28.85 3.60 -3.09
C ALA A 127 -29.07 2.10 -3.40
N GLU A 128 -28.01 1.38 -3.75
CA GLU A 128 -28.06 -0.06 -4.01
C GLU A 128 -28.54 -0.87 -2.80
N ALA A 129 -28.06 -0.51 -1.58
CA ALA A 129 -28.50 -1.16 -0.36
C ALA A 129 -29.97 -0.91 -0.05
N LEU A 130 -30.47 0.29 -0.35
CA LEU A 130 -31.87 0.68 -0.12
C LEU A 130 -32.82 0.06 -1.17
N GLU A 131 -32.38 -0.12 -2.41
CA GLU A 131 -33.16 -0.78 -3.47
C GLU A 131 -33.44 -2.26 -3.16
N GLN A 132 -32.57 -2.92 -2.39
CA GLN A 132 -32.81 -4.30 -1.93
C GLN A 132 -33.93 -4.41 -0.90
N ASN A 133 -34.43 -3.29 -0.35
CA ASN A 133 -35.53 -3.28 0.60
C ASN A 133 -36.82 -2.69 -0.07
N PRO A 134 -37.80 -3.53 -0.43
CA PRO A 134 -39.01 -3.10 -1.19
C PRO A 134 -39.90 -2.10 -0.41
N GLN A 135 -39.66 -1.87 0.88
CA GLN A 135 -40.42 -0.93 1.70
C GLN A 135 -39.83 0.48 1.70
N ASN A 136 -38.67 0.66 1.09
CA ASN A 136 -37.97 1.94 1.07
C ASN A 136 -38.48 2.82 -0.08
N GLN A 137 -38.85 4.06 0.22
CA GLN A 137 -39.33 5.04 -0.75
C GLN A 137 -38.23 6.02 -1.21
N ILE A 138 -36.99 5.79 -0.76
CA ILE A 138 -35.85 6.67 -1.06
C ILE A 138 -35.29 6.23 -2.40
N THR A 139 -35.27 7.16 -3.36
CA THR A 139 -34.71 6.93 -4.70
C THR A 139 -33.27 7.45 -4.75
N LYS A 140 -32.51 7.00 -5.74
CA LYS A 140 -31.14 7.50 -5.99
C LYS A 140 -31.14 9.01 -6.20
N GLU A 141 -32.11 9.55 -6.95
CA GLU A 141 -32.23 10.99 -7.20
C GLU A 141 -32.40 11.77 -5.89
N SER A 142 -33.18 11.23 -4.93
CA SER A 142 -33.34 11.87 -3.63
C SER A 142 -32.07 11.84 -2.77
N LEU A 143 -31.25 10.78 -2.88
CA LEU A 143 -29.96 10.70 -2.21
C LEU A 143 -28.93 11.65 -2.81
N ASP A 144 -28.95 11.84 -4.13
CA ASP A 144 -28.04 12.75 -4.83
C ASP A 144 -28.24 14.21 -4.38
N GLU A 145 -29.47 14.59 -4.03
CA GLU A 145 -29.81 15.93 -3.51
C GLU A 145 -29.50 16.12 -2.00
N MET A 146 -29.30 15.03 -1.25
CA MET A 146 -29.02 15.08 0.18
C MET A 146 -27.51 15.27 0.45
N SER A 147 -27.18 16.02 1.50
CA SER A 147 -25.82 16.04 2.03
C SER A 147 -25.49 14.74 2.77
N ILE A 148 -24.19 14.46 2.93
CA ILE A 148 -23.72 13.28 3.68
C ILE A 148 -24.24 13.33 5.14
N GLU A 149 -24.31 14.52 5.74
CA GLU A 149 -24.83 14.70 7.09
C GLU A 149 -26.34 14.35 7.18
N GLU A 150 -27.14 14.74 6.19
CA GLU A 150 -28.57 14.41 6.12
C GLU A 150 -28.77 12.90 5.93
N ILE A 151 -27.94 12.25 5.11
CA ILE A 151 -27.95 10.78 4.95
C ILE A 151 -27.59 10.11 6.29
N GLY A 152 -26.56 10.59 6.97
CA GLY A 152 -26.17 10.10 8.30
C GLY A 152 -27.29 10.21 9.32
N GLN A 153 -27.97 11.36 9.40
CA GLN A 153 -29.13 11.58 10.28
C GLN A 153 -30.28 10.64 9.94
N MET A 154 -30.59 10.46 8.66
CA MET A 154 -31.62 9.53 8.20
C MET A 154 -31.32 8.08 8.61
N MET A 155 -30.07 7.68 8.52
CA MET A 155 -29.60 6.34 8.92
C MET A 155 -29.37 6.21 10.43
N GLN A 156 -29.44 7.29 11.19
CA GLN A 156 -29.09 7.38 12.61
C GLN A 156 -27.64 6.96 12.89
N MET A 157 -26.74 7.34 11.98
CA MET A 157 -25.31 7.02 12.02
C MET A 157 -24.48 8.29 11.92
N GLU A 158 -23.37 8.33 12.63
CA GLU A 158 -22.38 9.38 12.50
C GLU A 158 -21.43 9.03 11.34
N LEU A 159 -21.37 9.91 10.33
CA LEU A 159 -20.51 9.78 9.18
C LEU A 159 -19.40 10.82 9.28
N THR A 160 -18.17 10.40 9.14
CA THR A 160 -17.01 11.30 9.11
C THR A 160 -16.66 11.62 7.67
N THR A 161 -16.55 12.90 7.34
CA THR A 161 -16.17 13.38 6.01
C THR A 161 -14.89 14.21 6.09
N TYR A 162 -14.14 14.21 5.00
CA TYR A 162 -12.97 15.09 4.81
C TYR A 162 -12.81 15.41 3.32
N GLU A 163 -12.13 16.52 3.03
CA GLU A 163 -11.85 16.94 1.65
C GLU A 163 -10.38 16.64 1.32
N ALA A 164 -10.14 16.07 0.14
CA ALA A 164 -8.80 15.85 -0.40
C ALA A 164 -8.79 15.98 -1.92
N GLU A 165 -7.62 16.24 -2.50
CA GLU A 165 -7.43 16.21 -3.94
C GLU A 165 -7.47 14.77 -4.45
N ASN A 166 -8.20 14.54 -5.55
CA ASN A 166 -8.15 13.27 -6.28
C ASN A 166 -6.95 13.25 -7.24
N ASP A 167 -6.77 12.14 -7.96
CA ASP A 167 -5.68 11.97 -8.93
C ASP A 167 -5.71 13.01 -10.08
N ASP A 168 -6.85 13.63 -10.33
CA ASP A 168 -7.03 14.69 -11.33
C ASP A 168 -6.76 16.09 -10.77
N GLY A 169 -6.43 16.22 -9.47
CA GLY A 169 -6.18 17.49 -8.79
C GLY A 169 -7.45 18.27 -8.41
N GLU A 170 -8.60 17.60 -8.38
CA GLU A 170 -9.87 18.20 -7.97
C GLU A 170 -10.14 17.90 -6.49
N MET A 171 -10.64 18.90 -5.75
CA MET A 171 -11.09 18.70 -4.37
C MET A 171 -12.36 17.87 -4.35
N VAL A 172 -12.31 16.72 -3.73
CA VAL A 172 -13.41 15.74 -3.61
C VAL A 172 -13.68 15.48 -2.12
N THR A 173 -14.96 15.38 -1.78
CA THR A 173 -15.38 14.96 -0.45
C THR A 173 -15.30 13.44 -0.35
N TYR A 174 -14.60 12.96 0.66
CA TYR A 174 -14.50 11.54 1.01
C TYR A 174 -15.27 11.26 2.29
N VAL A 175 -15.82 10.05 2.37
CA VAL A 175 -16.58 9.54 3.52
C VAL A 175 -15.81 8.37 4.12
N ASP A 176 -15.54 8.43 5.42
CA ASP A 176 -15.02 7.28 6.17
C ASP A 176 -16.19 6.42 6.65
N MET A 177 -16.38 5.28 6.00
CA MET A 177 -17.44 4.32 6.34
C MET A 177 -17.06 3.36 7.45
N ARG A 178 -15.82 3.31 7.90
CA ARG A 178 -15.34 2.32 8.88
C ARG A 178 -16.04 2.43 10.24
N PRO A 179 -16.29 3.64 10.81
CA PRO A 179 -17.07 3.76 12.05
C PRO A 179 -18.48 3.20 11.90
N MET A 180 -19.15 3.48 10.76
CA MET A 180 -20.45 2.92 10.44
C MET A 180 -20.43 1.40 10.35
N MET A 181 -19.43 0.84 9.65
CA MET A 181 -19.25 -0.61 9.51
C MET A 181 -19.02 -1.27 10.88
N LYS A 182 -18.19 -0.67 11.73
CA LYS A 182 -17.98 -1.12 13.12
C LYS A 182 -19.30 -1.18 13.91
N GLN A 183 -20.16 -0.18 13.76
CA GLN A 183 -21.48 -0.15 14.41
C GLN A 183 -22.42 -1.22 13.84
N LEU A 184 -22.45 -1.43 12.52
CA LEU A 184 -23.27 -2.46 11.87
C LEU A 184 -22.83 -3.87 12.30
N ILE A 185 -21.54 -4.12 12.40
CA ILE A 185 -20.97 -5.39 12.90
C ILE A 185 -21.37 -5.58 14.38
N ALA A 186 -21.17 -4.57 15.23
CA ALA A 186 -21.49 -4.63 16.65
C ALA A 186 -22.99 -4.83 16.93
N SER A 187 -23.88 -4.29 16.08
CA SER A 187 -25.32 -4.48 16.18
C SER A 187 -25.82 -5.80 15.60
N GLY A 188 -24.95 -6.56 14.91
CA GLY A 188 -25.31 -7.78 14.18
C GLY A 188 -26.10 -7.52 12.88
N ALA A 189 -26.21 -6.26 12.45
CA ALA A 189 -26.83 -5.90 11.16
C ALA A 189 -25.94 -6.29 9.97
N MET A 190 -24.63 -6.29 10.17
CA MET A 190 -23.66 -6.89 9.25
C MET A 190 -23.17 -8.21 9.82
N THR A 191 -23.37 -9.27 9.05
CA THR A 191 -22.95 -10.63 9.43
C THR A 191 -21.56 -10.96 8.92
N GLN A 192 -20.95 -12.03 9.44
CA GLN A 192 -19.67 -12.55 8.93
C GLN A 192 -19.76 -12.93 7.44
N ASP A 193 -20.94 -13.40 6.98
CA ASP A 193 -21.16 -13.70 5.56
C ASP A 193 -21.10 -12.42 4.70
N GLY A 194 -21.61 -11.29 5.20
CA GLY A 194 -21.52 -10.00 4.51
C GLY A 194 -20.10 -9.49 4.40
N ILE A 195 -19.28 -9.67 5.45
CA ILE A 195 -17.85 -9.34 5.43
C ILE A 195 -17.14 -10.26 4.42
N ALA A 196 -17.41 -11.56 4.44
CA ALA A 196 -16.84 -12.54 3.51
C ALA A 196 -17.16 -12.19 2.06
N GLN A 197 -18.39 -11.76 1.77
CA GLN A 197 -18.80 -11.33 0.42
C GLN A 197 -18.05 -10.06 -0.03
N SER A 198 -17.83 -9.10 0.87
CA SER A 198 -17.04 -7.90 0.58
C SER A 198 -15.59 -8.24 0.27
N ARG A 199 -15.03 -9.21 0.98
CA ARG A 199 -13.68 -9.74 0.75
C ARG A 199 -13.57 -10.45 -0.59
N GLU A 200 -14.52 -11.36 -0.92
CA GLU A 200 -14.57 -12.06 -2.20
C GLU A 200 -14.64 -11.07 -3.38
N TYR A 201 -15.43 -10.00 -3.24
CA TYR A 201 -15.47 -8.94 -4.24
C TYR A 201 -14.10 -8.27 -4.43
N MET A 202 -13.38 -8.00 -3.33
CA MET A 202 -12.02 -7.45 -3.41
C MET A 202 -11.03 -8.42 -4.05
N GLU A 203 -11.07 -9.69 -3.69
CA GLU A 203 -10.21 -10.73 -4.28
C GLU A 203 -10.42 -10.84 -5.79
N ASN A 204 -11.67 -10.78 -6.25
CA ASN A 204 -11.99 -10.75 -7.68
C ASN A 204 -11.50 -9.45 -8.36
N MET A 205 -11.44 -8.32 -7.64
CA MET A 205 -10.84 -7.08 -8.16
C MET A 205 -9.32 -7.16 -8.28
N ILE A 206 -8.64 -7.91 -7.40
CA ILE A 206 -7.18 -8.13 -7.46
C ILE A 206 -6.78 -8.62 -8.85
N ASP A 207 -7.52 -9.58 -9.39
CA ASP A 207 -7.27 -10.14 -10.72
C ASP A 207 -7.47 -9.13 -11.86
N SER A 208 -8.30 -8.11 -11.65
CA SER A 208 -8.64 -7.12 -12.69
C SER A 208 -7.82 -5.83 -12.63
N VAL A 209 -7.45 -5.37 -11.43
CA VAL A 209 -6.77 -4.09 -11.19
C VAL A 209 -5.24 -4.24 -11.17
N GLY A 210 -4.76 -5.43 -10.80
CA GLY A 210 -3.35 -5.74 -10.67
C GLY A 210 -2.80 -5.52 -9.26
N SER A 211 -1.91 -6.41 -8.84
CA SER A 211 -1.35 -6.44 -7.48
C SER A 211 -0.60 -5.17 -7.09
N SER A 212 0.08 -4.50 -8.05
CA SER A 212 0.85 -3.29 -7.77
C SER A 212 -0.04 -2.11 -7.34
N THR A 213 -1.23 -1.95 -7.94
CA THR A 213 -2.17 -0.88 -7.56
C THR A 213 -2.74 -1.12 -6.16
N LEU A 214 -3.04 -2.38 -5.82
CA LEU A 214 -3.52 -2.73 -4.49
C LEU A 214 -2.43 -2.56 -3.43
N HIS A 215 -1.20 -2.90 -3.76
CA HIS A 215 -0.05 -2.63 -2.91
C HIS A 215 0.11 -1.12 -2.65
N ALA A 216 -0.06 -0.28 -3.69
CA ALA A 216 -0.04 1.17 -3.54
C ALA A 216 -1.17 1.68 -2.62
N MET A 217 -2.37 1.09 -2.69
CA MET A 217 -3.46 1.40 -1.75
C MET A 217 -3.12 0.99 -0.31
N GLY A 218 -2.52 -0.19 -0.12
CA GLY A 218 -2.06 -0.67 1.18
C GLY A 218 -0.97 0.23 1.78
N THR A 219 0.01 0.64 0.98
CA THR A 219 1.07 1.57 1.43
C THR A 219 0.52 2.98 1.68
N ALA A 220 -0.49 3.43 0.94
CA ALA A 220 -1.19 4.69 1.23
C ALA A 220 -1.93 4.63 2.57
N TYR A 221 -2.53 3.47 2.91
CA TYR A 221 -3.10 3.23 4.24
C TYR A 221 -2.03 3.31 5.33
N ALA A 222 -0.90 2.61 5.14
CA ALA A 222 0.22 2.64 6.09
C ALA A 222 0.73 4.07 6.29
N THR A 223 0.92 4.83 5.21
CA THR A 223 1.32 6.24 5.22
C THR A 223 0.36 7.09 6.07
N SER A 224 -0.95 6.94 5.85
CA SER A 224 -1.97 7.68 6.60
C SER A 224 -1.95 7.36 8.10
N CYS A 225 -1.77 6.08 8.46
CA CYS A 225 -1.67 5.66 9.86
C CYS A 225 -0.40 6.22 10.53
N ASP A 226 0.74 6.16 9.84
CA ASP A 226 2.01 6.69 10.33
C ASP A 226 1.94 8.21 10.56
N GLU A 227 1.34 8.96 9.61
CA GLU A 227 1.10 10.40 9.75
C GLU A 227 0.19 10.72 10.96
N LYS A 228 -0.92 9.97 11.13
CA LYS A 228 -1.83 10.11 12.28
C LYS A 228 -1.16 9.77 13.61
N ALA A 229 -0.21 8.83 13.60
CA ALA A 229 0.59 8.46 14.77
C ALA A 229 1.75 9.44 15.03
N GLY A 230 1.88 10.50 14.20
CA GLY A 230 2.87 11.58 14.38
C GLY A 230 4.25 11.26 13.83
N LEU A 231 4.40 10.28 12.94
CA LEU A 231 5.66 10.08 12.22
C LEU A 231 5.84 11.19 11.16
N ASP A 232 7.10 11.63 11.00
CA ASP A 232 7.49 12.58 9.95
C ASP A 232 7.72 11.82 8.63
N VAL A 233 6.64 11.59 7.89
CA VAL A 233 6.67 10.85 6.62
C VAL A 233 7.50 11.60 5.56
N GLU A 234 7.54 12.93 5.57
CA GLU A 234 8.43 13.68 4.68
C GLU A 234 9.91 13.38 4.95
N HIS A 235 10.27 13.21 6.21
CA HIS A 235 11.63 12.83 6.59
C HIS A 235 11.94 11.39 6.16
N ILE A 236 10.99 10.46 6.32
CA ILE A 236 11.10 9.08 5.84
C ILE A 236 11.35 9.06 4.33
N GLN A 237 10.52 9.79 3.57
CA GLN A 237 10.65 9.94 2.12
C GLN A 237 12.02 10.47 1.70
N LYS A 238 12.45 11.56 2.31
CA LYS A 238 13.77 12.16 2.01
C LYS A 238 14.90 11.18 2.28
N ASN A 239 14.87 10.49 3.41
CA ASN A 239 15.90 9.51 3.77
C ASN A 239 15.94 8.34 2.77
N TYR A 240 14.77 7.85 2.37
CA TYR A 240 14.65 6.80 1.37
C TYR A 240 15.25 7.24 0.02
N LEU A 241 14.84 8.41 -0.48
CA LEU A 241 15.33 8.97 -1.75
C LEU A 241 16.85 9.20 -1.74
N TRP A 242 17.41 9.71 -0.64
CA TRP A 242 18.85 9.88 -0.50
C TRP A 242 19.59 8.53 -0.44
N SER A 243 19.02 7.53 0.23
CA SER A 243 19.60 6.18 0.31
C SER A 243 19.64 5.50 -1.06
N GLU A 244 18.49 5.43 -1.74
CA GLU A 244 18.39 4.75 -3.04
C GLU A 244 19.10 5.53 -4.15
N GLY A 245 18.99 6.87 -4.17
CA GLY A 245 19.74 7.73 -5.07
C GLY A 245 21.25 7.63 -4.86
N GLY A 246 21.70 7.51 -3.62
CA GLY A 246 23.11 7.29 -3.28
C GLY A 246 23.62 5.93 -3.79
N LYS A 247 22.85 4.86 -3.61
CA LYS A 247 23.18 3.52 -4.17
C LYS A 247 23.26 3.56 -5.68
N MET A 248 22.28 4.18 -6.36
CA MET A 248 22.24 4.35 -7.81
C MET A 248 23.45 5.13 -8.32
N ALA A 249 23.83 6.23 -7.65
CA ALA A 249 25.01 7.01 -8.00
C ALA A 249 26.32 6.20 -7.81
N ALA A 250 26.44 5.45 -6.73
CA ALA A 250 27.60 4.58 -6.48
C ALA A 250 27.73 3.47 -7.54
N MET A 251 26.60 2.85 -7.92
CA MET A 251 26.58 1.85 -9.00
C MET A 251 26.97 2.44 -10.35
N SER A 252 26.49 3.64 -10.67
CA SER A 252 26.85 4.34 -11.92
C SER A 252 28.34 4.69 -11.97
N LEU A 253 28.92 5.13 -10.84
CA LEU A 253 30.36 5.38 -10.72
C LEU A 253 31.19 4.10 -10.85
N LEU A 254 30.73 3.00 -10.24
CA LEU A 254 31.37 1.69 -10.37
C LEU A 254 31.38 1.22 -11.84
N MET A 255 30.25 1.35 -12.51
CA MET A 255 30.10 1.00 -13.93
C MET A 255 31.06 1.83 -14.84
N LEU A 256 31.15 3.14 -14.57
CA LEU A 256 32.11 4.01 -15.27
C LEU A 256 33.55 3.56 -15.05
N ALA A 257 33.93 3.24 -13.81
CA ALA A 257 35.29 2.76 -13.50
C ALA A 257 35.58 1.44 -14.20
N VAL A 258 34.65 0.49 -14.23
CA VAL A 258 34.78 -0.77 -14.94
C VAL A 258 34.93 -0.53 -16.45
N ALA A 259 34.10 0.33 -17.04
CA ALA A 259 34.17 0.65 -18.46
C ALA A 259 35.53 1.25 -18.87
N VAL A 260 36.12 2.12 -18.03
CA VAL A 260 37.47 2.69 -18.29
C VAL A 260 38.60 1.65 -18.20
N VAL A 261 38.43 0.62 -17.35
CA VAL A 261 39.44 -0.44 -17.19
C VAL A 261 39.37 -1.50 -18.30
N VAL A 262 38.16 -1.77 -18.80
CA VAL A 262 37.91 -2.80 -19.83
C VAL A 262 38.08 -2.25 -21.25
N GLY A 263 37.82 -0.96 -21.49
CA GLY A 263 37.94 -0.28 -22.80
C GLY A 263 39.34 0.25 -23.05
#